data_0894a7d760f7f0d3043746e1d5867c1a
#
_entry.id   0894a7d760f7f0d3043746e1d5867c1a
#
_cell.length_a   1.000
_cell.length_b   1.000
_cell.length_c   1.000
_cell.angle_alpha   90.00
_cell.angle_beta   90.00
_cell.angle_gamma   90.00
#
_symmetry.space_group_name_H-M   'P 1'
#
loop_
_entity.id
_entity.type
_entity.pdbx_description
1 polymer ?
#
loop_
_entity_poly.entity_id
_entity_poly.type
_entity_poly.pdbx_seq_one_letter_code
_entity_poly.pdbx_strand_id
1 'polypeptide(L)'
;MSKYLFLYRGPATPMSEFTPEQSQQQMRAWGEWMSRTGSAMVDPGAPFGARTAVTGGGTSGTPSDQNGYSIVEAESLEAARAFTDGHPFLSEGKGRFTVEIFELVPM
;
A
#
# COMPACT_ATOMS: atom_id res chain seq x y z
N MET A 1 -13.73 -12.70 10.02
CA MET A 1 -12.90 -11.49 9.97
C MET A 1 -13.11 -10.75 8.68
N SER A 2 -13.02 -9.43 8.71
CA SER A 2 -13.15 -8.61 7.50
C SER A 2 -11.82 -8.47 6.79
N LYS A 3 -11.90 -8.17 5.50
CA LYS A 3 -10.71 -7.84 4.70
C LYS A 3 -10.59 -6.32 4.64
N TYR A 4 -9.35 -5.85 4.62
CA TYR A 4 -9.04 -4.42 4.59
C TYR A 4 -8.05 -4.15 3.48
N LEU A 5 -8.36 -3.10 2.69
CA LEU A 5 -7.50 -2.64 1.62
C LEU A 5 -6.56 -1.58 2.18
N PHE A 6 -5.26 -1.78 1.99
CA PHE A 6 -4.25 -0.77 2.26
C PHE A 6 -3.90 -0.10 0.94
N LEU A 7 -4.17 1.19 0.85
CA LEU A 7 -3.78 1.99 -0.32
C LEU A 7 -2.61 2.88 0.06
N TYR A 8 -1.55 2.80 -0.72
CA TYR A 8 -0.31 3.54 -0.47
C TYR A 8 -0.31 4.82 -1.27
N ARG A 9 -0.19 5.95 -0.60
CA ARG A 9 -0.25 7.28 -1.22
C ARG A 9 0.95 8.13 -0.83
N GLY A 10 1.47 8.89 -1.81
CA GLY A 10 2.59 9.80 -1.58
C GLY A 10 3.44 9.95 -2.83
N PRO A 11 4.47 10.79 -2.76
CA PRO A 11 5.35 10.97 -3.91
C PRO A 11 6.11 9.67 -4.20
N ALA A 12 6.03 9.20 -5.46
CA ALA A 12 6.74 8.00 -5.87
C ALA A 12 8.19 8.36 -6.20
N THR A 13 9.12 7.55 -5.70
CA THR A 13 10.51 7.65 -6.10
C THR A 13 10.74 6.67 -7.24
N PRO A 14 11.19 7.13 -8.42
CA PRO A 14 11.47 6.21 -9.52
C PRO A 14 12.52 5.18 -9.11
N MET A 15 12.32 3.94 -9.51
CA MET A 15 13.27 2.86 -9.18
C MET A 15 14.68 3.15 -9.69
N SER A 16 14.81 3.93 -10.76
CA SER A 16 16.09 4.33 -11.31
C SER A 16 16.90 5.23 -10.37
N GLU A 17 16.24 5.86 -9.39
CA GLU A 17 16.91 6.71 -8.41
C GLU A 17 17.40 5.93 -7.18
N PHE A 18 17.00 4.66 -7.04
CA PHE A 18 17.48 3.83 -5.94
C PHE A 18 18.85 3.25 -6.26
N THR A 19 19.74 3.32 -5.27
CA THR A 19 20.98 2.53 -5.36
C THR A 19 20.64 1.05 -5.20
N PRO A 20 21.52 0.13 -5.65
CA PRO A 20 21.30 -1.30 -5.41
C PRO A 20 21.12 -1.63 -3.92
N GLU A 21 21.85 -0.94 -3.05
CA GLU A 21 21.72 -1.12 -1.60
C GLU A 21 20.34 -0.70 -1.08
N GLN A 22 19.85 0.45 -1.55
CA GLN A 22 18.53 0.93 -1.18
C GLN A 22 17.43 -0.02 -1.64
N SER A 23 17.54 -0.54 -2.86
CA SER A 23 16.58 -1.51 -3.38
C SER A 23 16.56 -2.78 -2.54
N GLN A 24 17.72 -3.29 -2.14
CA GLN A 24 17.84 -4.47 -1.30
C GLN A 24 17.23 -4.22 0.09
N GLN A 25 17.49 -3.06 0.66
CA GLN A 25 16.92 -2.69 1.97
C GLN A 25 15.39 -2.63 1.91
N GLN A 26 14.84 -2.07 0.84
CA GLN A 26 13.40 -2.00 0.64
C GLN A 26 12.79 -3.40 0.52
N MET A 27 13.36 -4.25 -0.30
CA MET A 27 12.89 -5.61 -0.47
C MET A 27 12.92 -6.39 0.85
N ARG A 28 13.97 -6.19 1.63
CA ARG A 28 14.10 -6.84 2.94
C ARG A 28 13.02 -6.34 3.91
N ALA A 29 12.82 -5.03 3.95
CA ALA A 29 11.83 -4.42 4.84
C ALA A 29 10.40 -4.89 4.51
N TRP A 30 10.05 -4.94 3.23
CA TRP A 30 8.76 -5.46 2.78
C TRP A 30 8.61 -6.94 3.12
N GLY A 31 9.68 -7.73 2.91
CA GLY A 31 9.67 -9.16 3.25
C GLY A 31 9.47 -9.37 4.74
N GLU A 32 10.10 -8.58 5.58
CA GLU A 32 9.92 -8.66 7.02
C GLU A 32 8.51 -8.29 7.43
N TRP A 33 7.94 -7.24 6.83
CA TRP A 33 6.56 -6.84 7.12
C TRP A 33 5.59 -7.94 6.69
N MET A 34 5.77 -8.53 5.51
CA MET A 34 4.93 -9.63 5.05
C MET A 34 5.04 -10.85 5.95
N SER A 35 6.24 -11.15 6.46
CA SER A 35 6.43 -12.25 7.41
C SER A 35 5.70 -12.00 8.72
N ARG A 36 5.77 -10.78 9.24
CA ARG A 36 5.05 -10.43 10.48
C ARG A 36 3.54 -10.47 10.30
N THR A 37 3.06 -10.08 9.13
CA THR A 37 1.65 -10.13 8.82
C THR A 37 1.17 -11.58 8.67
N GLY A 38 2.01 -12.44 8.12
CA GLY A 38 1.78 -13.88 8.07
C GLY A 38 0.50 -14.26 7.37
N SER A 39 -0.28 -15.12 8.02
CA SER A 39 -1.54 -15.63 7.45
C SER A 39 -2.63 -14.56 7.32
N ALA A 40 -2.47 -13.40 7.94
CA ALA A 40 -3.40 -12.29 7.74
C ALA A 40 -3.24 -11.64 6.36
N MET A 41 -2.13 -11.88 5.67
CA MET A 41 -1.90 -11.34 4.34
C MET A 41 -2.74 -12.10 3.33
N VAL A 42 -3.79 -11.47 2.79
CA VAL A 42 -4.66 -12.05 1.78
C VAL A 42 -4.06 -11.87 0.40
N ASP A 43 -3.56 -10.67 0.12
CA ASP A 43 -2.98 -10.32 -1.17
C ASP A 43 -1.89 -9.28 -0.93
N PRO A 44 -0.62 -9.60 -1.22
CA PRO A 44 0.45 -8.61 -1.06
C PRO A 44 0.31 -7.42 -2.01
N GLY A 45 -0.50 -7.57 -3.06
CA GLY A 45 -0.76 -6.49 -3.99
C GLY A 45 0.36 -6.25 -4.95
N ALA A 46 0.38 -5.04 -5.50
CA ALA A 46 1.40 -4.65 -6.47
C ALA A 46 1.50 -3.13 -6.51
N PRO A 47 2.66 -2.58 -6.90
CA PRO A 47 2.75 -1.16 -7.19
C PRO A 47 1.94 -0.83 -8.44
N PHE A 48 1.38 0.37 -8.47
CA PHE A 48 0.58 0.82 -9.61
C PHE A 48 1.49 1.40 -10.69
N GLY A 49 1.21 1.00 -11.93
CA GLY A 49 1.90 1.53 -13.10
C GLY A 49 1.07 2.59 -13.82
N ALA A 50 0.95 2.43 -15.14
CA ALA A 50 0.16 3.35 -15.97
C ALA A 50 -1.27 3.45 -15.47
N ARG A 51 -1.83 4.65 -15.52
CA ARG A 51 -3.15 4.92 -14.96
C ARG A 51 -3.94 5.89 -15.81
N THR A 52 -5.25 5.82 -15.68
CA THR A 52 -6.17 6.75 -16.31
C THR A 52 -7.38 6.91 -15.41
N ALA A 53 -8.14 7.96 -15.64
CA ALA A 53 -9.36 8.19 -14.90
C ALA A 53 -10.44 8.68 -15.88
N VAL A 54 -11.67 8.20 -15.65
CA VAL A 54 -12.83 8.60 -16.46
C VAL A 54 -13.92 9.04 -15.48
N THR A 55 -14.47 10.21 -15.73
CA THR A 55 -15.58 10.73 -14.93
C THR A 55 -16.91 10.36 -15.57
N GLY A 56 -18.00 10.55 -14.84
CA GLY A 56 -19.34 10.32 -15.39
C GLY A 56 -19.55 11.15 -16.66
N GLY A 57 -20.16 10.54 -17.68
CA GLY A 57 -20.31 11.19 -19.00
C GLY A 57 -19.15 10.91 -19.96
N GLY A 58 -18.16 10.13 -19.53
CA GLY A 58 -17.06 9.72 -20.40
C GLY A 58 -15.92 10.70 -20.55
N THR A 59 -15.92 11.79 -19.77
CA THR A 59 -14.81 12.76 -19.80
C THR A 59 -13.61 12.24 -19.00
N SER A 60 -12.41 12.64 -19.42
CA SER A 60 -11.18 12.29 -18.73
C SER A 60 -11.09 12.98 -17.38
N GLY A 61 -10.66 12.25 -16.37
CA GLY A 61 -10.37 12.80 -15.06
C GLY A 61 -8.87 12.77 -14.76
N THR A 62 -8.50 13.26 -13.58
CA THR A 62 -7.12 13.18 -13.12
C THR A 62 -7.01 11.99 -12.14
N PRO A 63 -6.14 11.00 -12.46
CA PRO A 63 -5.94 9.89 -11.52
C PRO A 63 -5.35 10.39 -10.21
N SER A 64 -5.72 9.71 -9.12
CA SER A 64 -5.16 10.01 -7.80
C SER A 64 -3.72 9.50 -7.70
N ASP A 65 -3.03 9.94 -6.65
CA ASP A 65 -1.60 9.69 -6.47
C ASP A 65 -1.30 8.42 -5.65
N GLN A 66 -2.18 7.43 -5.71
CA GLN A 66 -1.91 6.15 -5.06
C GLN A 66 -0.81 5.39 -5.80
N ASN A 67 0.04 4.72 -5.02
CA ASN A 67 1.23 4.05 -5.53
C ASN A 67 1.12 2.52 -5.55
N GLY A 68 0.18 1.95 -4.82
CA GLY A 68 0.03 0.51 -4.75
C GLY A 68 -1.01 0.11 -3.71
N TYR A 69 -1.15 -1.20 -3.52
CA TYR A 69 -2.11 -1.73 -2.55
C TYR A 69 -1.64 -3.03 -1.94
N SER A 70 -2.25 -3.37 -0.80
CA SER A 70 -2.19 -4.71 -0.19
C SER A 70 -3.54 -4.98 0.45
N ILE A 71 -3.87 -6.26 0.65
CA ILE A 71 -5.10 -6.65 1.33
C ILE A 71 -4.75 -7.55 2.50
N VAL A 72 -5.24 -7.19 3.68
CA VAL A 72 -5.06 -7.98 4.90
C VAL A 72 -6.42 -8.35 5.49
N GLU A 73 -6.42 -9.39 6.32
CA GLU A 73 -7.60 -9.82 7.07
C GLU A 73 -7.39 -9.46 8.54
N ALA A 74 -8.41 -8.89 9.18
CA ALA A 74 -8.32 -8.48 10.57
C ALA A 74 -9.68 -8.51 11.24
N GLU A 75 -9.69 -8.55 12.57
CA GLU A 75 -10.93 -8.58 13.35
C GLU A 75 -11.66 -7.24 13.36
N SER A 76 -10.92 -6.15 13.20
CA SER A 76 -11.45 -4.79 13.29
C SER A 76 -10.56 -3.84 12.51
N LEU A 77 -11.06 -2.64 12.29
CA LEU A 77 -10.27 -1.57 11.66
C LEU A 77 -9.03 -1.25 12.51
N GLU A 78 -9.17 -1.26 13.83
CA GLU A 78 -8.04 -1.02 14.73
C GLU A 78 -6.99 -2.11 14.61
N ALA A 79 -7.40 -3.38 14.51
CA ALA A 79 -6.48 -4.48 14.31
C ALA A 79 -5.75 -4.37 12.96
N ALA A 80 -6.46 -3.96 11.91
CA ALA A 80 -5.84 -3.71 10.61
C ALA A 80 -4.81 -2.58 10.70
N ARG A 81 -5.15 -1.51 11.40
CA ARG A 81 -4.24 -0.38 11.60
C ARG A 81 -2.97 -0.80 12.34
N ALA A 82 -3.07 -1.73 13.27
CA ALA A 82 -1.91 -2.22 14.01
C ALA A 82 -0.84 -2.83 13.09
N PHE A 83 -1.23 -3.38 11.94
CA PHE A 83 -0.27 -3.91 10.96
C PHE A 83 0.60 -2.81 10.33
N THR A 84 0.22 -1.54 10.44
CA THR A 84 1.04 -0.45 9.90
C THR A 84 2.22 -0.09 10.79
N ASP A 85 2.29 -0.62 12.00
CA ASP A 85 3.44 -0.39 12.87
C ASP A 85 4.68 -0.99 12.23
N GLY A 86 5.69 -0.14 11.99
CA GLY A 86 6.91 -0.58 11.33
C GLY A 86 6.74 -0.88 9.85
N HIS A 87 5.64 -0.45 9.24
CA HIS A 87 5.41 -0.65 7.82
C HIS A 87 6.47 0.10 7.02
N PRO A 88 7.15 -0.57 6.05
CA PRO A 88 8.27 0.05 5.34
C PRO A 88 7.88 1.29 4.55
N PHE A 89 6.66 1.33 4.02
CA PHE A 89 6.19 2.49 3.25
C PHE A 89 6.14 3.76 4.12
N LEU A 90 5.71 3.63 5.38
CA LEU A 90 5.60 4.76 6.30
C LEU A 90 6.94 5.18 6.86
N SER A 91 7.82 4.23 7.14
CA SER A 91 9.11 4.52 7.77
C SER A 91 10.05 5.32 6.86
N GLU A 92 9.95 5.17 5.55
CA GLU A 92 10.81 5.86 4.61
C GLU A 92 10.28 7.24 4.20
N GLY A 93 9.00 7.48 4.39
CA GLY A 93 8.35 8.66 3.88
C GLY A 93 8.57 9.93 4.66
N LYS A 94 9.07 9.85 5.89
CA LYS A 94 9.28 11.00 6.78
C LYS A 94 8.05 11.90 6.86
N GLY A 95 6.86 11.28 6.95
CA GLY A 95 5.59 11.98 7.02
C GLY A 95 4.97 12.36 5.70
N ARG A 96 5.63 12.06 4.58
CA ARG A 96 5.10 12.36 3.24
C ARG A 96 4.23 11.26 2.66
N PHE A 97 4.31 10.06 3.24
CA PHE A 97 3.54 8.91 2.77
C PHE A 97 2.38 8.59 3.71
N THR A 98 1.32 8.07 3.15
CA THR A 98 0.13 7.70 3.89
C THR A 98 -0.30 6.30 3.45
N VAL A 99 -0.69 5.47 4.42
CA VAL A 99 -1.40 4.23 4.14
C VAL A 99 -2.86 4.47 4.50
N GLU A 100 -3.72 4.45 3.49
CA GLU A 100 -5.16 4.56 3.70
C GLU A 100 -5.73 3.16 3.88
N ILE A 101 -6.62 2.98 4.84
CA ILE A 101 -7.16 1.66 5.19
C ILE A 101 -8.67 1.67 4.99
N PHE A 102 -9.16 0.79 4.14
CA PHE A 102 -10.58 0.68 3.83
C PHE A 102 -11.08 -0.71 4.12
N GLU A 103 -12.18 -0.82 4.86
CA GLU A 103 -12.84 -2.09 5.02
C GLU A 103 -13.51 -2.50 3.71
N LEU A 104 -13.30 -3.76 3.31
CA LEU A 104 -13.95 -4.32 2.13
C LEU A 104 -15.24 -4.97 2.59
N VAL A 105 -16.37 -4.33 2.29
CA VAL A 105 -17.68 -4.82 2.70
C VAL A 105 -18.17 -5.84 1.67
N PRO A 106 -18.53 -7.06 2.11
CA PRO A 106 -19.10 -8.05 1.18
C PRO A 106 -20.41 -7.55 0.57
N MET A 107 -20.58 -7.81 -0.72
CA MET A 107 -21.80 -7.43 -1.43
C MET A 107 -22.68 -8.63 -1.72
#